data_8b70c3d045b9eacdcb500e5f6e195263
#
_entry.id   8b70c3d045b9eacdcb500e5f6e195263
#
_cell.length_a   1.000
_cell.length_b   1.000
_cell.length_c   1.000
_cell.angle_alpha   90.00
_cell.angle_beta   90.00
_cell.angle_gamma   90.00
#
_symmetry.space_group_name_H-M   'P 1'
#
loop_
_entity.id
_entity.type
_entity.pdbx_description
1 polymer ?
#
loop_
_entity_poly.entity_id
_entity_poly.type
_entity_poly.pdbx_seq_one_letter_code
_entity_poly.pdbx_strand_id
1 'polypeptide(L)'
;MQPVAPRSFAGYLQSKGTSEGFQRMRRRGVVLPPFQVEQSAAKLVRVEFEAMIADFKKHLVLASIQTGQGVQDAENALVVQTIARIKEQLAVLNAAGSLKEDDARMRLQLSRQLAEAQQHFFADLFEDASERMRTTLAFSLDKDDVFRERLDGIRRGYLDTAMERISDGRSTLRKKFIGVLEQWISGERQDLDGLDGLMDKISVEGLNFSKFFARDQFSRFNKSLMVASYDEAGAKWIKWVTVGDARVRRSHRALNGKIFAIDDLPIEYLDWLCRCGFLPVFDLGSRQVTRGDGVALAA
;
A
#
# COMPACT_ATOMS: atom_id res chain seq x y z
N MET A 1 -8.72 27.07 1.87
CA MET A 1 -9.33 25.97 2.66
C MET A 1 -8.24 24.92 2.86
N GLN A 2 -7.70 24.79 4.06
CA GLN A 2 -6.76 23.71 4.38
C GLN A 2 -7.51 22.39 4.39
N PRO A 3 -6.95 21.31 3.85
CA PRO A 3 -7.56 19.99 3.93
C PRO A 3 -7.56 19.54 5.41
N VAL A 4 -8.73 19.38 5.99
CA VAL A 4 -8.89 18.81 7.33
C VAL A 4 -8.33 17.38 7.28
N ALA A 5 -7.19 17.17 7.90
CA ALA A 5 -6.62 15.84 8.07
C ALA A 5 -7.61 14.99 8.88
N PRO A 6 -7.90 13.75 8.49
CA PRO A 6 -8.76 12.88 9.28
C PRO A 6 -8.12 12.64 10.65
N ARG A 7 -8.84 12.98 11.72
CA ARG A 7 -8.36 12.99 13.12
C ARG A 7 -7.93 11.61 13.66
N SER A 8 -8.22 10.50 12.96
CA SER A 8 -7.76 9.16 13.32
C SER A 8 -7.74 8.23 12.11
N PHE A 9 -6.92 7.19 12.17
CA PHE A 9 -6.87 6.13 11.15
C PHE A 9 -8.21 5.38 11.05
N ALA A 10 -8.85 5.08 12.18
CA ALA A 10 -10.17 4.47 12.23
C ALA A 10 -11.24 5.33 11.54
N GLY A 11 -11.24 6.64 11.79
CA GLY A 11 -12.16 7.58 11.13
C GLY A 11 -11.94 7.70 9.62
N TYR A 12 -10.68 7.60 9.16
CA TYR A 12 -10.38 7.56 7.73
C TYR A 12 -10.90 6.28 7.06
N LEU A 13 -10.74 5.15 7.72
CA LEU A 13 -11.16 3.86 7.21
C LEU A 13 -12.69 3.72 7.23
N GLN A 14 -13.36 4.18 8.28
CA GLN A 14 -14.83 4.28 8.32
C GLN A 14 -15.36 5.20 7.20
N SER A 15 -14.68 6.31 6.90
CA SER A 15 -15.08 7.22 5.83
C SER A 15 -14.97 6.60 4.44
N LYS A 16 -14.15 5.55 4.26
CA LYS A 16 -13.98 4.85 2.97
C LYS A 16 -15.20 3.97 2.64
N GLY A 17 -15.68 3.19 3.63
CA GLY A 17 -16.85 2.31 3.43
C GLY A 17 -18.18 3.07 3.30
N THR A 18 -18.25 4.28 3.85
CA THR A 18 -19.46 5.11 3.90
C THR A 18 -19.43 6.28 2.92
N SER A 19 -18.29 6.53 2.22
CA SER A 19 -18.25 7.67 1.29
C SER A 19 -19.24 7.46 0.13
N GLU A 20 -20.02 8.48 -0.13
CA GLU A 20 -21.02 8.48 -1.20
C GLU A 20 -20.42 8.11 -2.57
N GLY A 21 -19.16 8.48 -2.79
CA GLY A 21 -18.42 8.13 -4.01
C GLY A 21 -18.24 6.62 -4.19
N PHE A 22 -17.80 5.91 -3.14
CA PHE A 22 -17.65 4.45 -3.16
C PHE A 22 -18.99 3.74 -3.27
N GLN A 23 -20.02 4.21 -2.57
CA GLN A 23 -21.37 3.67 -2.71
C GLN A 23 -21.91 3.83 -4.15
N ARG A 24 -21.63 4.98 -4.81
CA ARG A 24 -21.97 5.17 -6.23
C ARG A 24 -21.24 4.20 -7.14
N MET A 25 -19.96 3.90 -6.88
CA MET A 25 -19.21 2.92 -7.66
C MET A 25 -19.78 1.52 -7.50
N ARG A 26 -20.10 1.08 -6.27
CA ARG A 26 -20.76 -0.21 -6.01
C ARG A 26 -22.11 -0.31 -6.73
N ARG A 27 -22.96 0.71 -6.66
CA ARG A 27 -24.24 0.73 -7.40
C ARG A 27 -24.09 0.66 -8.92
N ARG A 28 -22.88 0.86 -9.44
CA ARG A 28 -22.54 0.71 -10.86
C ARG A 28 -21.88 -0.63 -11.17
N GLY A 29 -21.80 -1.55 -10.22
CA GLY A 29 -21.17 -2.86 -10.38
C GLY A 29 -19.63 -2.81 -10.36
N VAL A 30 -19.02 -1.75 -9.81
CA VAL A 30 -17.55 -1.70 -9.65
C VAL A 30 -17.18 -2.46 -8.40
N VAL A 31 -16.41 -3.54 -8.54
CA VAL A 31 -15.83 -4.29 -7.43
C VAL A 31 -14.76 -3.45 -6.74
N LEU A 32 -14.90 -3.24 -5.44
CA LEU A 32 -13.96 -2.45 -4.64
C LEU A 32 -13.05 -3.37 -3.82
N PRO A 33 -11.82 -2.91 -3.51
CA PRO A 33 -10.95 -3.67 -2.62
C PRO A 33 -11.63 -3.95 -1.28
N PRO A 34 -11.51 -5.15 -0.71
CA PRO A 34 -12.11 -5.51 0.56
C PRO A 34 -11.46 -4.71 1.69
N PHE A 35 -12.26 -3.84 2.29
CA PHE A 35 -11.83 -2.89 3.29
C PHE A 35 -11.20 -3.54 4.54
N GLN A 36 -11.77 -4.65 5.00
CA GLN A 36 -11.29 -5.37 6.18
C GLN A 36 -9.88 -5.94 5.95
N VAL A 37 -9.61 -6.43 4.75
CA VAL A 37 -8.29 -6.97 4.39
C VAL A 37 -7.25 -5.86 4.28
N GLU A 38 -7.62 -4.70 3.70
CA GLU A 38 -6.75 -3.51 3.72
C GLU A 38 -6.40 -3.09 5.15
N GLN A 39 -7.37 -3.12 6.08
CA GLN A 39 -7.15 -2.81 7.49
C GLN A 39 -6.19 -3.79 8.16
N SER A 40 -6.40 -5.08 7.93
CA SER A 40 -5.56 -6.15 8.49
C SER A 40 -4.12 -6.02 8.01
N ALA A 41 -3.92 -5.76 6.71
CA ALA A 41 -2.60 -5.52 6.14
C ALA A 41 -1.94 -4.23 6.68
N ALA A 42 -2.70 -3.15 6.78
CA ALA A 42 -2.20 -1.91 7.38
C ALA A 42 -1.78 -2.10 8.84
N LYS A 43 -2.56 -2.86 9.62
CA LYS A 43 -2.24 -3.19 11.02
C LYS A 43 -0.97 -4.04 11.11
N LEU A 44 -0.83 -5.04 10.25
CA LEU A 44 0.35 -5.90 10.21
C LEU A 44 1.63 -5.08 9.99
N VAL A 45 1.66 -4.26 8.95
CA VAL A 45 2.80 -3.40 8.63
C VAL A 45 3.02 -2.35 9.71
N ARG A 46 1.96 -1.82 10.30
CA ARG A 46 2.02 -0.87 11.42
C ARG A 46 2.71 -1.46 12.64
N VAL A 47 2.33 -2.66 13.07
CA VAL A 47 2.95 -3.35 14.23
C VAL A 47 4.45 -3.52 14.03
N GLU A 48 4.86 -3.88 12.84
CA GLU A 48 6.27 -4.00 12.47
C GLU A 48 7.04 -2.67 12.63
N PHE A 49 6.47 -1.56 12.13
CA PHE A 49 7.10 -0.25 12.24
C PHE A 49 7.06 0.29 13.68
N GLU A 50 6.00 0.04 14.44
CA GLU A 50 5.92 0.39 15.87
C GLU A 50 6.98 -0.36 16.69
N ALA A 51 7.21 -1.64 16.43
CA ALA A 51 8.25 -2.43 17.07
C ALA A 51 9.65 -1.85 16.79
N MET A 52 9.93 -1.52 15.52
CA MET A 52 11.20 -0.90 15.13
C MET A 52 11.41 0.47 15.80
N ILE A 53 10.37 1.30 15.90
CA ILE A 53 10.43 2.62 16.54
C ILE A 53 10.61 2.46 18.05
N ALA A 54 9.95 1.50 18.68
CA ALA A 54 10.12 1.22 20.10
C ALA A 54 11.55 0.78 20.43
N ASP A 55 12.15 -0.03 19.57
CA ASP A 55 13.55 -0.44 19.69
C ASP A 55 14.50 0.77 19.57
N PHE A 56 14.25 1.68 18.62
CA PHE A 56 14.98 2.93 18.49
C PHE A 56 14.88 3.80 19.76
N LYS A 57 13.66 4.00 20.28
CA LYS A 57 13.43 4.77 21.52
C LYS A 57 14.17 4.15 22.72
N LYS A 58 14.17 2.84 22.86
CA LYS A 58 14.91 2.13 23.90
C LYS A 58 16.40 2.42 23.85
N HIS A 59 17.00 2.38 22.67
CA HIS A 59 18.42 2.69 22.49
C HIS A 59 18.75 4.15 22.81
N LEU A 60 17.86 5.09 22.49
CA LEU A 60 18.00 6.50 22.85
C LEU A 60 17.97 6.72 24.37
N VAL A 61 17.01 6.10 25.07
CA VAL A 61 16.91 6.17 26.55
C VAL A 61 18.17 5.61 27.21
N LEU A 62 18.69 4.48 26.73
CA LEU A 62 19.92 3.91 27.23
C LEU A 62 21.12 4.83 27.01
N ALA A 63 21.20 5.50 25.86
CA ALA A 63 22.24 6.49 25.58
C ALA A 63 22.13 7.70 26.52
N SER A 64 20.91 8.23 26.76
CA SER A 64 20.70 9.40 27.64
C SER A 64 20.98 9.12 29.12
N ILE A 65 20.69 7.92 29.60
CA ILE A 65 20.98 7.52 31.00
C ILE A 65 22.49 7.42 31.23
N GLN A 66 23.26 6.98 30.24
CA GLN A 66 24.73 6.85 30.36
C GLN A 66 25.43 8.22 30.29
N THR A 67 24.81 9.25 29.72
CA THR A 67 25.39 10.61 29.64
C THR A 67 25.08 11.49 30.88
N GLY A 68 24.16 11.08 31.75
CA GLY A 68 23.68 11.89 32.89
C GLY A 68 24.63 11.98 34.10
N GLN A 69 25.84 11.43 34.07
CA GLN A 69 26.80 11.47 35.19
C GLN A 69 28.20 12.02 34.81
N GLY A 70 28.28 13.32 34.65
CA GLY A 70 29.50 14.11 34.88
C GLY A 70 30.60 14.17 33.83
N VAL A 71 30.87 15.40 33.39
CA VAL A 71 32.05 15.93 32.68
C VAL A 71 31.95 15.96 31.15
N GLN A 72 31.87 17.18 30.63
CA GLN A 72 31.57 17.54 29.23
C GLN A 72 32.49 16.90 28.16
N ASP A 73 33.77 16.59 28.46
CA ASP A 73 34.70 15.97 27.51
C ASP A 73 34.63 14.43 27.49
N ALA A 74 34.26 13.80 28.61
CA ALA A 74 34.01 12.37 28.69
C ALA A 74 32.65 12.01 28.06
N GLU A 75 31.69 12.94 28.07
CA GLU A 75 30.36 12.80 27.45
C GLU A 75 30.45 12.63 25.96
N ASN A 76 31.26 13.43 25.27
CA ASN A 76 31.43 13.32 23.81
C ASN A 76 32.06 11.99 23.39
N ALA A 77 33.03 11.50 24.12
CA ALA A 77 33.67 10.19 23.84
C ALA A 77 32.68 9.03 24.06
N LEU A 78 31.88 9.08 25.15
CA LEU A 78 30.89 8.05 25.49
C LEU A 78 29.75 8.03 24.51
N VAL A 79 29.28 9.20 24.08
CA VAL A 79 28.24 9.35 23.04
C VAL A 79 28.74 8.79 21.72
N VAL A 80 29.95 9.13 21.26
CA VAL A 80 30.55 8.58 20.03
C VAL A 80 30.69 7.06 20.11
N GLN A 81 31.12 6.51 21.27
CA GLN A 81 31.17 5.05 21.46
C GLN A 81 29.80 4.40 21.47
N THR A 82 28.81 5.01 22.10
CA THR A 82 27.44 4.49 22.14
C THR A 82 26.84 4.44 20.73
N ILE A 83 27.15 5.40 19.88
CA ILE A 83 26.67 5.43 18.50
C ILE A 83 27.42 4.44 17.61
N ALA A 84 28.73 4.33 17.76
CA ALA A 84 29.46 3.26 17.10
C ALA A 84 28.85 1.89 17.44
N ARG A 85 28.50 1.67 18.71
CA ARG A 85 27.83 0.48 19.21
C ARG A 85 26.41 0.32 18.62
N ILE A 86 25.62 1.38 18.54
CA ILE A 86 24.29 1.35 17.91
C ILE A 86 24.42 1.07 16.41
N LYS A 87 25.35 1.71 15.70
CA LYS A 87 25.64 1.43 14.29
C LYS A 87 26.07 -0.02 14.07
N GLU A 88 26.91 -0.56 14.95
CA GLU A 88 27.35 -1.95 14.92
C GLU A 88 26.19 -2.92 15.22
N GLN A 89 25.37 -2.64 16.22
CA GLN A 89 24.16 -3.43 16.51
C GLN A 89 23.14 -3.36 15.37
N LEU A 90 22.95 -2.21 14.75
CA LEU A 90 22.10 -2.07 13.56
C LEU A 90 22.69 -2.82 12.36
N ALA A 91 24.01 -2.85 12.20
CA ALA A 91 24.69 -3.65 11.18
C ALA A 91 24.55 -5.15 11.45
N VAL A 92 24.69 -5.58 12.72
CA VAL A 92 24.47 -6.95 13.17
C VAL A 92 23.00 -7.36 12.99
N LEU A 93 22.03 -6.51 13.33
CA LEU A 93 20.60 -6.75 13.10
C LEU A 93 20.27 -6.82 11.60
N ASN A 94 20.97 -6.05 10.77
CA ASN A 94 20.87 -6.14 9.31
C ASN A 94 21.49 -7.42 8.73
N ALA A 95 22.53 -7.96 9.37
CA ALA A 95 23.24 -9.16 8.93
C ALA A 95 22.70 -10.45 9.57
N ALA A 96 22.05 -10.36 10.73
CA ALA A 96 21.58 -11.52 11.47
C ALA A 96 20.24 -12.05 10.93
N GLY A 97 20.09 -13.36 10.97
CA GLY A 97 18.94 -14.12 10.48
C GLY A 97 17.57 -13.76 11.05
N SER A 98 17.48 -12.92 12.11
CA SER A 98 16.21 -12.47 12.68
C SER A 98 15.36 -11.71 11.67
N LEU A 99 15.96 -10.93 10.78
CA LEU A 99 15.24 -10.26 9.69
C LEU A 99 14.67 -11.25 8.68
N LYS A 100 15.33 -12.38 8.44
CA LYS A 100 14.83 -13.43 7.53
C LYS A 100 13.61 -14.15 8.08
N GLU A 101 13.58 -14.41 9.39
CA GLU A 101 12.41 -15.03 10.04
C GLU A 101 11.23 -14.07 10.10
N ASP A 102 11.45 -12.81 10.41
CA ASP A 102 10.43 -11.77 10.41
C ASP A 102 9.90 -11.51 9.01
N ASP A 103 10.77 -11.49 8.00
CA ASP A 103 10.38 -11.37 6.60
C ASP A 103 9.58 -12.59 6.13
N ALA A 104 9.96 -13.82 6.53
CA ALA A 104 9.22 -15.03 6.20
C ALA A 104 7.82 -15.02 6.84
N ARG A 105 7.71 -14.62 8.10
CA ARG A 105 6.43 -14.46 8.81
C ARG A 105 5.56 -13.39 8.17
N MET A 106 6.12 -12.22 7.88
CA MET A 106 5.44 -11.11 7.20
C MET A 106 4.93 -11.55 5.83
N ARG A 107 5.79 -12.21 5.04
CA ARG A 107 5.46 -12.76 3.73
C ARG A 107 4.30 -13.75 3.78
N LEU A 108 4.32 -14.66 4.75
CA LEU A 108 3.23 -15.62 4.94
C LEU A 108 1.91 -14.93 5.28
N GLN A 109 1.93 -13.95 6.18
CA GLN A 109 0.73 -13.22 6.58
C GLN A 109 0.17 -12.38 5.43
N LEU A 110 1.01 -11.66 4.68
CA LEU A 110 0.59 -10.91 3.49
C LEU A 110 0.04 -11.83 2.40
N SER A 111 0.65 -12.99 2.18
CA SER A 111 0.15 -13.99 1.24
C SER A 111 -1.27 -14.44 1.59
N ARG A 112 -1.56 -14.68 2.87
CA ARG A 112 -2.91 -15.03 3.35
C ARG A 112 -3.90 -13.89 3.10
N GLN A 113 -3.50 -12.65 3.38
CA GLN A 113 -4.36 -11.49 3.15
C GLN A 113 -4.64 -11.24 1.67
N LEU A 114 -3.67 -11.46 0.78
CA LEU A 114 -3.89 -11.38 -0.66
C LEU A 114 -4.83 -12.50 -1.15
N ALA A 115 -4.71 -13.72 -0.60
CA ALA A 115 -5.63 -14.81 -0.90
C ALA A 115 -7.06 -14.51 -0.42
N GLU A 116 -7.21 -13.98 0.79
CA GLU A 116 -8.49 -13.51 1.33
C GLU A 116 -9.10 -12.38 0.48
N ALA A 117 -8.27 -11.40 0.07
CA ALA A 117 -8.70 -10.33 -0.82
C ALA A 117 -9.20 -10.86 -2.17
N GLN A 118 -8.53 -11.87 -2.72
CA GLN A 118 -8.96 -12.52 -3.95
C GLN A 118 -10.29 -13.25 -3.78
N GLN A 119 -10.51 -13.95 -2.67
CA GLN A 119 -11.79 -14.61 -2.38
C GLN A 119 -12.93 -13.59 -2.28
N HIS A 120 -12.72 -12.50 -1.54
CA HIS A 120 -13.71 -11.41 -1.44
C HIS A 120 -13.98 -10.75 -2.79
N PHE A 121 -12.92 -10.55 -3.59
CA PHE A 121 -13.07 -10.01 -4.94
C PHE A 121 -14.02 -10.86 -5.79
N PHE A 122 -13.82 -12.19 -5.83
CA PHE A 122 -14.68 -13.06 -6.60
C PHE A 122 -16.09 -13.16 -6.03
N ALA A 123 -16.25 -13.15 -4.70
CA ALA A 123 -17.58 -13.12 -4.07
C ALA A 123 -18.36 -11.85 -4.49
N ASP A 124 -17.75 -10.68 -4.37
CA ASP A 124 -18.35 -9.40 -4.78
C ASP A 124 -18.60 -9.36 -6.31
N LEU A 125 -17.66 -9.89 -7.11
CA LEU A 125 -17.79 -9.93 -8.55
C LEU A 125 -18.98 -10.80 -8.99
N PHE A 126 -19.14 -11.98 -8.37
CA PHE A 126 -20.24 -12.89 -8.67
C PHE A 126 -21.61 -12.36 -8.25
N GLU A 127 -21.66 -11.51 -7.21
CA GLU A 127 -22.92 -10.89 -6.79
C GLU A 127 -23.52 -9.99 -7.91
N ASP A 128 -22.66 -9.20 -8.56
CA ASP A 128 -23.08 -8.20 -9.55
C ASP A 128 -22.89 -8.64 -11.02
N ALA A 129 -22.25 -9.79 -11.27
CA ALA A 129 -21.96 -10.27 -12.61
C ALA A 129 -23.21 -10.80 -13.34
N SER A 130 -23.24 -10.64 -14.67
CA SER A 130 -24.23 -11.31 -15.51
C SER A 130 -24.09 -12.83 -15.41
N GLU A 131 -25.16 -13.57 -15.68
CA GLU A 131 -25.14 -15.04 -15.62
C GLU A 131 -24.06 -15.65 -16.51
N ARG A 132 -23.90 -15.12 -17.73
CA ARG A 132 -22.82 -15.55 -18.64
C ARG A 132 -21.44 -15.37 -18.02
N MET A 133 -21.17 -14.21 -17.40
CA MET A 133 -19.89 -13.92 -16.78
C MET A 133 -19.66 -14.82 -15.57
N ARG A 134 -20.67 -15.03 -14.71
CA ARG A 134 -20.59 -15.94 -13.58
C ARG A 134 -20.24 -17.37 -14.01
N THR A 135 -20.97 -17.90 -15.01
CA THR A 135 -20.76 -19.26 -15.52
C THR A 135 -19.36 -19.43 -16.09
N THR A 136 -18.89 -18.47 -16.90
CA THR A 136 -17.54 -18.52 -17.49
C THR A 136 -16.48 -18.50 -16.40
N LEU A 137 -16.53 -17.55 -15.49
CA LEU A 137 -15.52 -17.42 -14.42
C LEU A 137 -15.56 -18.60 -13.43
N ALA A 138 -16.75 -19.11 -13.09
CA ALA A 138 -16.86 -20.29 -12.24
C ALA A 138 -16.24 -21.52 -12.90
N PHE A 139 -16.46 -21.71 -14.21
CA PHE A 139 -15.81 -22.78 -14.97
C PHE A 139 -14.29 -22.61 -15.01
N SER A 140 -13.79 -21.39 -15.33
CA SER A 140 -12.36 -21.12 -15.41
C SER A 140 -11.65 -21.29 -14.06
N LEU A 141 -12.28 -20.85 -12.96
CA LEU A 141 -11.74 -21.05 -11.61
C LEU A 141 -11.66 -22.53 -11.21
N ASP A 142 -12.60 -23.36 -11.68
CA ASP A 142 -12.65 -24.80 -11.36
C ASP A 142 -11.78 -25.65 -12.32
N LYS A 143 -11.78 -25.36 -13.61
CA LYS A 143 -11.25 -26.23 -14.67
C LYS A 143 -10.08 -25.67 -15.46
N ASP A 144 -9.88 -24.35 -15.48
CA ASP A 144 -8.82 -23.72 -16.29
C ASP A 144 -7.56 -23.48 -15.48
N ASP A 145 -6.55 -24.34 -15.68
CA ASP A 145 -5.25 -24.21 -15.01
C ASP A 145 -4.52 -22.94 -15.42
N VAL A 146 -4.66 -22.49 -16.68
CA VAL A 146 -3.98 -21.29 -17.21
C VAL A 146 -4.52 -20.04 -16.50
N PHE A 147 -5.85 -19.95 -16.34
CA PHE A 147 -6.45 -18.84 -15.63
C PHE A 147 -6.05 -18.83 -14.14
N ARG A 148 -6.07 -20.00 -13.48
CA ARG A 148 -5.62 -20.12 -12.09
C ARG A 148 -4.16 -19.72 -11.91
N GLU A 149 -3.28 -20.17 -12.81
CA GLU A 149 -1.87 -19.81 -12.78
C GLU A 149 -1.65 -18.32 -13.02
N ARG A 150 -2.43 -17.68 -13.90
CA ARG A 150 -2.45 -16.22 -14.10
C ARG A 150 -2.81 -15.47 -12.81
N LEU A 151 -3.85 -15.91 -12.10
CA LEU A 151 -4.25 -15.32 -10.83
C LEU A 151 -3.18 -15.50 -9.74
N ASP A 152 -2.57 -16.67 -9.68
CA ASP A 152 -1.45 -16.96 -8.77
C ASP A 152 -0.21 -16.14 -9.12
N GLY A 153 0.06 -15.92 -10.40
CA GLY A 153 1.11 -15.02 -10.88
C GLY A 153 0.89 -13.58 -10.42
N ILE A 154 -0.33 -13.07 -10.56
CA ILE A 154 -0.71 -11.74 -10.06
C ILE A 154 -0.47 -11.68 -8.55
N ARG A 155 -0.95 -12.65 -7.78
CA ARG A 155 -0.80 -12.67 -6.31
C ARG A 155 0.67 -12.70 -5.89
N ARG A 156 1.50 -13.54 -6.52
CA ARG A 156 2.95 -13.61 -6.25
C ARG A 156 3.64 -12.28 -6.56
N GLY A 157 3.38 -11.69 -7.72
CA GLY A 157 3.98 -10.40 -8.10
C GLY A 157 3.64 -9.27 -7.12
N TYR A 158 2.40 -9.23 -6.63
CA TYR A 158 2.02 -8.25 -5.60
C TYR A 158 2.64 -8.55 -4.24
N LEU A 159 2.81 -9.81 -3.87
CA LEU A 159 3.50 -10.19 -2.63
C LEU A 159 4.98 -9.78 -2.68
N ASP A 160 5.66 -10.02 -3.79
CA ASP A 160 7.06 -9.65 -3.96
C ASP A 160 7.25 -8.13 -3.91
N THR A 161 6.43 -7.38 -4.65
CA THR A 161 6.41 -5.91 -4.61
C THR A 161 6.10 -5.37 -3.21
N ALA A 162 5.19 -6.03 -2.47
CA ALA A 162 4.86 -5.63 -1.10
C ALA A 162 6.04 -5.80 -0.16
N MET A 163 6.75 -6.93 -0.23
CA MET A 163 7.93 -7.20 0.60
C MET A 163 9.08 -6.23 0.28
N GLU A 164 9.33 -5.95 -1.00
CA GLU A 164 10.32 -4.95 -1.42
C GLU A 164 10.00 -3.56 -0.81
N ARG A 165 8.77 -3.09 -0.95
CA ARG A 165 8.35 -1.79 -0.41
C ARG A 165 8.42 -1.71 1.11
N ILE A 166 8.12 -2.79 1.83
CA ILE A 166 8.28 -2.84 3.29
C ILE A 166 9.75 -2.74 3.66
N SER A 167 10.62 -3.45 2.95
CA SER A 167 12.07 -3.37 3.13
C SER A 167 12.60 -1.95 2.90
N ASP A 168 12.17 -1.30 1.81
CA ASP A 168 12.52 0.09 1.52
C ASP A 168 12.02 1.06 2.58
N GLY A 169 10.79 0.86 3.06
CA GLY A 169 10.22 1.65 4.15
C GLY A 169 11.04 1.52 5.44
N ARG A 170 11.41 0.31 5.82
CA ARG A 170 12.29 0.04 6.97
C ARG A 170 13.65 0.72 6.79
N SER A 171 14.27 0.58 5.62
CA SER A 171 15.55 1.20 5.30
C SER A 171 15.48 2.74 5.41
N THR A 172 14.42 3.32 4.87
CA THR A 172 14.19 4.77 4.91
C THR A 172 14.04 5.28 6.34
N LEU A 173 13.26 4.61 7.19
CA LEU A 173 13.09 4.99 8.58
C LEU A 173 14.39 4.84 9.38
N ARG A 174 15.15 3.78 9.13
CA ARG A 174 16.47 3.59 9.76
C ARG A 174 17.46 4.71 9.41
N LYS A 175 17.53 5.09 8.11
CA LYS A 175 18.38 6.20 7.66
C LYS A 175 17.98 7.52 8.32
N LYS A 176 16.69 7.79 8.43
CA LYS A 176 16.19 8.98 9.12
C LYS A 176 16.55 8.96 10.61
N PHE A 177 16.40 7.83 11.27
CA PHE A 177 16.78 7.67 12.67
C PHE A 177 18.27 7.90 12.90
N ILE A 178 19.14 7.29 12.06
CA ILE A 178 20.58 7.51 12.12
C ILE A 178 20.92 8.99 11.90
N GLY A 179 20.31 9.63 10.90
CA GLY A 179 20.52 11.06 10.65
C GLY A 179 20.12 11.97 11.80
N VAL A 180 19.04 11.61 12.54
CA VAL A 180 18.64 12.33 13.76
C VAL A 180 19.68 12.17 14.86
N LEU A 181 20.19 10.95 15.05
CA LEU A 181 21.25 10.69 16.01
C LEU A 181 22.54 11.45 15.65
N GLU A 182 22.93 11.46 14.40
CA GLU A 182 24.13 12.18 13.91
C GLU A 182 24.00 13.69 14.14
N GLN A 183 22.84 14.31 13.88
CA GLN A 183 22.58 15.72 14.17
C GLN A 183 22.61 16.04 15.67
N TRP A 184 22.14 15.13 16.50
CA TRP A 184 22.17 15.30 17.96
C TRP A 184 23.61 15.24 18.48
N ILE A 185 24.46 14.37 17.92
CA ILE A 185 25.87 14.20 18.32
C ILE A 185 26.73 15.35 17.86
N SER A 186 26.50 15.85 16.63
CA SER A 186 27.29 16.99 16.10
C SER A 186 27.04 18.30 16.87
N GLY A 187 26.12 18.28 17.85
CA GLY A 187 25.75 19.47 18.61
C GLY A 187 24.88 20.46 17.82
N GLU A 188 24.49 20.10 16.60
CA GLU A 188 23.55 20.91 15.81
C GLU A 188 22.16 21.01 16.50
N ARG A 189 21.86 20.06 17.41
CA ARG A 189 20.66 20.07 18.26
C ARG A 189 21.00 19.55 19.65
N GLN A 190 20.82 20.39 20.66
CA GLN A 190 21.20 20.10 22.05
C GLN A 190 20.02 19.90 22.99
N ASP A 191 18.77 19.98 22.52
CA ASP A 191 17.58 19.84 23.35
C ASP A 191 16.97 18.42 23.24
N LEU A 192 16.78 17.78 24.39
CA LEU A 192 16.10 16.46 24.49
C LEU A 192 14.66 16.54 23.96
N ASP A 193 13.96 17.67 24.17
CA ASP A 193 12.60 17.89 23.64
C ASP A 193 12.58 17.90 22.10
N GLY A 194 13.64 18.40 21.47
CA GLY A 194 13.85 18.33 20.02
C GLY A 194 14.02 16.90 19.51
N LEU A 195 14.71 16.05 20.27
CA LEU A 195 14.91 14.64 19.93
C LEU A 195 13.59 13.85 19.98
N ASP A 196 12.81 14.01 21.06
CA ASP A 196 11.49 13.38 21.20
C ASP A 196 10.54 13.83 20.09
N GLY A 197 10.51 15.13 19.77
CA GLY A 197 9.73 15.67 18.68
C GLY A 197 10.12 15.12 17.30
N LEU A 198 11.40 14.79 17.09
CA LEU A 198 11.87 14.13 15.86
C LEU A 198 11.49 12.66 15.83
N MET A 199 11.59 11.96 16.94
CA MET A 199 11.14 10.56 17.07
C MET A 199 9.65 10.44 16.83
N ASP A 200 8.85 11.39 17.30
CA ASP A 200 7.41 11.42 17.04
C ASP A 200 7.12 11.66 15.55
N LYS A 201 7.88 12.52 14.86
CA LYS A 201 7.77 12.69 13.40
C LYS A 201 8.09 11.39 12.65
N ILE A 202 9.16 10.69 13.01
CA ILE A 202 9.51 9.40 12.41
C ILE A 202 8.40 8.37 12.67
N SER A 203 7.83 8.36 13.87
CA SER A 203 6.71 7.49 14.23
C SER A 203 5.48 7.76 13.36
N VAL A 204 5.12 9.04 13.19
CA VAL A 204 4.00 9.45 12.31
C VAL A 204 4.24 9.05 10.86
N GLU A 205 5.47 9.17 10.37
CA GLU A 205 5.82 8.74 9.01
C GLU A 205 5.67 7.23 8.82
N GLY A 206 6.13 6.41 9.77
CA GLY A 206 5.96 4.95 9.75
C GLY A 206 4.48 4.54 9.76
N LEU A 207 3.66 5.20 10.60
CA LEU A 207 2.22 4.98 10.64
C LEU A 207 1.53 5.39 9.33
N ASN A 208 1.94 6.50 8.73
CA ASN A 208 1.43 6.94 7.44
C ASN A 208 1.85 5.99 6.32
N PHE A 209 3.10 5.50 6.34
CA PHE A 209 3.57 4.50 5.39
C PHE A 209 2.68 3.25 5.42
N SER A 210 2.44 2.65 6.59
CA SER A 210 1.63 1.43 6.71
C SER A 210 0.22 1.61 6.13
N LYS A 211 -0.39 2.75 6.41
CA LYS A 211 -1.72 3.12 5.93
C LYS A 211 -1.80 3.28 4.41
N PHE A 212 -0.86 4.04 3.84
CA PHE A 212 -0.83 4.29 2.40
C PHE A 212 -0.37 3.07 1.62
N PHE A 213 0.58 2.31 2.16
CA PHE A 213 1.06 1.06 1.61
C PHE A 213 -0.09 0.06 1.39
N ALA A 214 -0.82 -0.30 2.45
CA ALA A 214 -1.90 -1.27 2.35
C ALA A 214 -2.94 -0.84 1.32
N ARG A 215 -3.37 0.42 1.38
CA ARG A 215 -4.34 0.96 0.42
C ARG A 215 -3.87 0.89 -1.02
N ASP A 216 -2.61 1.24 -1.29
CA ASP A 216 -2.07 1.22 -2.65
C ASP A 216 -1.97 -0.21 -3.17
N GLN A 217 -1.38 -1.11 -2.38
CA GLN A 217 -1.18 -2.51 -2.78
C GLN A 217 -2.52 -3.20 -3.09
N PHE A 218 -3.49 -3.12 -2.19
CA PHE A 218 -4.76 -3.80 -2.39
C PHE A 218 -5.63 -3.15 -3.47
N SER A 219 -5.53 -1.83 -3.65
CA SER A 219 -6.22 -1.16 -4.77
C SER A 219 -5.68 -1.60 -6.13
N ARG A 220 -4.35 -1.71 -6.27
CA ARG A 220 -3.70 -2.20 -7.51
C ARG A 220 -3.99 -3.68 -7.74
N PHE A 221 -3.86 -4.51 -6.70
CA PHE A 221 -4.17 -5.93 -6.76
C PHE A 221 -5.60 -6.17 -7.26
N ASN A 222 -6.58 -5.49 -6.66
CA ASN A 222 -7.97 -5.57 -7.06
C ASN A 222 -8.20 -5.19 -8.54
N LYS A 223 -7.52 -4.15 -9.02
CA LYS A 223 -7.61 -3.76 -10.45
C LYS A 223 -7.00 -4.80 -11.38
N SER A 224 -5.90 -5.43 -10.99
CA SER A 224 -5.30 -6.50 -11.78
C SER A 224 -6.19 -7.73 -11.83
N LEU A 225 -6.87 -8.07 -10.73
CA LEU A 225 -7.89 -9.12 -10.72
C LEU A 225 -9.09 -8.77 -11.61
N MET A 226 -9.57 -7.51 -11.58
CA MET A 226 -10.65 -7.05 -12.48
C MET A 226 -10.29 -7.26 -13.94
N VAL A 227 -9.12 -6.78 -14.36
CA VAL A 227 -8.68 -6.88 -15.76
C VAL A 227 -8.56 -8.33 -16.18
N ALA A 228 -7.90 -9.17 -15.36
CA ALA A 228 -7.75 -10.59 -15.66
C ALA A 228 -9.09 -11.32 -15.74
N SER A 229 -10.04 -11.02 -14.83
CA SER A 229 -11.36 -11.67 -14.81
C SER A 229 -12.26 -11.19 -15.95
N TYR A 230 -12.17 -9.92 -16.33
CA TYR A 230 -12.95 -9.39 -17.44
C TYR A 230 -12.48 -9.94 -18.79
N ASP A 231 -11.16 -10.03 -18.97
CA ASP A 231 -10.53 -10.67 -20.13
C ASP A 231 -10.96 -12.14 -20.23
N GLU A 232 -10.85 -12.89 -19.15
CA GLU A 232 -11.29 -14.29 -19.06
C GLU A 232 -12.78 -14.49 -19.40
N ALA A 233 -13.62 -13.56 -18.94
CA ALA A 233 -15.04 -13.56 -19.27
C ALA A 233 -15.34 -13.15 -20.72
N GLY A 234 -14.32 -12.82 -21.52
CA GLY A 234 -14.42 -12.43 -22.93
C GLY A 234 -14.76 -10.96 -23.16
N ALA A 235 -14.61 -10.09 -22.16
CA ALA A 235 -14.66 -8.65 -22.38
C ALA A 235 -13.36 -8.20 -23.07
N LYS A 236 -13.50 -7.49 -24.17
CA LYS A 236 -12.34 -6.92 -24.89
C LYS A 236 -12.00 -5.50 -24.45
N TRP A 237 -12.89 -4.87 -23.74
CA TRP A 237 -12.76 -3.47 -23.33
C TRP A 237 -13.21 -3.30 -21.89
N ILE A 238 -12.71 -2.22 -21.28
CA ILE A 238 -13.14 -1.75 -19.98
C ILE A 238 -13.57 -0.29 -20.06
N LYS A 239 -14.54 0.07 -19.22
CA LYS A 239 -14.96 1.46 -19.00
C LYS A 239 -14.34 1.95 -17.68
N TRP A 240 -13.61 3.06 -17.77
CA TRP A 240 -13.01 3.71 -16.58
C TRP A 240 -14.09 4.41 -15.75
N VAL A 241 -14.08 4.16 -14.43
CA VAL A 241 -15.02 4.76 -13.48
C VAL A 241 -14.26 5.40 -12.33
N THR A 242 -14.45 6.69 -12.11
CA THR A 242 -13.88 7.39 -10.96
C THR A 242 -14.84 7.49 -9.80
N VAL A 243 -14.31 7.65 -8.58
CA VAL A 243 -15.10 7.93 -7.36
C VAL A 243 -15.93 9.22 -7.50
N GLY A 244 -15.45 10.18 -8.33
CA GLY A 244 -16.14 11.44 -8.64
C GLY A 244 -16.04 12.50 -7.54
N ASP A 245 -15.17 12.33 -6.53
CA ASP A 245 -14.93 13.34 -5.50
C ASP A 245 -13.81 14.33 -5.89
N ALA A 246 -13.62 15.38 -5.08
CA ALA A 246 -12.61 16.43 -5.33
C ALA A 246 -11.16 15.92 -5.31
N ARG A 247 -10.91 14.75 -4.69
CA ARG A 247 -9.57 14.15 -4.57
C ARG A 247 -9.18 13.32 -5.80
N VAL A 248 -10.06 13.15 -6.78
CA VAL A 248 -9.71 12.51 -8.06
C VAL A 248 -8.77 13.42 -8.83
N ARG A 249 -7.59 12.90 -9.23
CA ARG A 249 -6.62 13.64 -10.05
C ARG A 249 -7.22 14.11 -11.36
N ARG A 250 -6.72 15.22 -11.92
CA ARG A 250 -7.22 15.74 -13.20
C ARG A 250 -7.09 14.73 -14.34
N SER A 251 -5.94 14.03 -14.46
CA SER A 251 -5.73 12.96 -15.43
C SER A 251 -6.80 11.87 -15.31
N HIS A 252 -7.02 11.34 -14.12
CA HIS A 252 -8.04 10.31 -13.89
C HIS A 252 -9.47 10.79 -14.14
N ARG A 253 -9.76 12.06 -13.83
CA ARG A 253 -11.06 12.66 -14.09
C ARG A 253 -11.34 12.74 -15.59
N ALA A 254 -10.33 13.03 -16.40
CA ALA A 254 -10.40 13.06 -17.85
C ALA A 254 -10.65 11.67 -18.46
N LEU A 255 -10.30 10.58 -17.75
CA LEU A 255 -10.54 9.20 -18.18
C LEU A 255 -11.94 8.69 -17.81
N ASN A 256 -12.66 9.40 -16.91
CA ASN A 256 -13.96 8.92 -16.42
C ASN A 256 -14.99 8.73 -17.55
N GLY A 257 -15.50 7.51 -17.65
CA GLY A 257 -16.47 7.13 -18.68
C GLY A 257 -15.86 6.70 -20.01
N LYS A 258 -14.56 6.92 -20.23
CA LYS A 258 -13.86 6.45 -21.43
C LYS A 258 -13.72 4.92 -21.43
N ILE A 259 -13.65 4.35 -22.61
CA ILE A 259 -13.54 2.91 -22.85
C ILE A 259 -12.16 2.64 -23.45
N PHE A 260 -11.47 1.66 -22.91
CA PHE A 260 -10.13 1.25 -23.32
C PHE A 260 -10.12 -0.23 -23.69
N ALA A 261 -9.30 -0.64 -24.63
CA ALA A 261 -8.99 -2.04 -24.84
C ALA A 261 -8.24 -2.60 -23.61
N ILE A 262 -8.47 -3.86 -23.29
CA ILE A 262 -7.84 -4.50 -22.10
C ILE A 262 -6.32 -4.58 -22.25
N ASP A 263 -5.83 -4.70 -23.47
CA ASP A 263 -4.42 -4.76 -23.83
C ASP A 263 -3.76 -3.38 -24.07
N ASP A 264 -4.55 -2.30 -24.04
CA ASP A 264 -4.08 -0.92 -24.22
C ASP A 264 -4.64 0.01 -23.14
N LEU A 265 -4.31 -0.29 -21.88
CA LEU A 265 -4.75 0.50 -20.74
C LEU A 265 -3.87 1.73 -20.53
N PRO A 266 -4.44 2.87 -20.09
CA PRO A 266 -3.66 4.06 -19.78
C PRO A 266 -2.69 3.81 -18.63
N ILE A 267 -1.53 4.48 -18.63
CA ILE A 267 -0.49 4.34 -17.59
C ILE A 267 -1.05 4.60 -16.17
N GLU A 268 -2.07 5.45 -16.05
CA GLU A 268 -2.77 5.76 -14.79
C GLU A 268 -3.51 4.55 -14.19
N TYR A 269 -3.63 3.47 -14.94
CA TYR A 269 -4.30 2.23 -14.49
C TYR A 269 -3.78 1.72 -13.14
N LEU A 270 -2.47 1.70 -12.93
CA LEU A 270 -1.83 1.32 -11.67
C LEU A 270 -1.24 2.50 -10.89
N ASP A 271 -1.78 3.70 -11.08
CA ASP A 271 -1.27 4.89 -10.42
C ASP A 271 -1.40 4.82 -8.89
N TRP A 272 -0.43 5.45 -8.22
CA TRP A 272 -0.31 5.44 -6.75
C TRP A 272 -1.58 5.95 -6.07
N LEU A 273 -2.09 5.20 -5.09
CA LEU A 273 -3.30 5.54 -4.31
C LEU A 273 -4.54 5.85 -5.19
N CYS A 274 -4.60 5.34 -6.40
CA CYS A 274 -5.75 5.52 -7.27
C CYS A 274 -6.98 4.81 -6.71
N ARG A 275 -8.13 5.50 -6.76
CA ARG A 275 -9.43 5.02 -6.28
C ARG A 275 -10.43 4.75 -7.40
N CYS A 276 -9.95 4.75 -8.64
CA CYS A 276 -10.76 4.41 -9.81
C CYS A 276 -10.99 2.91 -9.88
N GLY A 277 -12.05 2.51 -10.54
CA GLY A 277 -12.36 1.11 -10.86
C GLY A 277 -12.77 0.98 -12.31
N PHE A 278 -13.14 -0.22 -12.71
CA PHE A 278 -13.46 -0.56 -14.08
C PHE A 278 -14.78 -1.31 -14.17
N LEU A 279 -15.43 -1.21 -15.32
CA LEU A 279 -16.57 -2.04 -15.71
C LEU A 279 -16.24 -2.77 -17.00
N PRO A 280 -16.60 -4.05 -17.14
CA PRO A 280 -16.37 -4.79 -18.39
C PRO A 280 -17.28 -4.26 -19.48
N VAL A 281 -16.79 -4.27 -20.72
CA VAL A 281 -17.54 -3.93 -21.91
C VAL A 281 -17.37 -5.06 -22.91
N PHE A 282 -18.45 -5.78 -23.19
CA PHE A 282 -18.47 -6.94 -24.10
C PHE A 282 -18.85 -6.55 -25.53
N ASP A 283 -19.64 -5.49 -25.68
CA ASP A 283 -20.05 -4.96 -26.97
C ASP A 283 -19.95 -3.42 -26.93
N LEU A 284 -19.32 -2.87 -27.94
CA LEU A 284 -19.15 -1.42 -28.07
C LEU A 284 -20.43 -0.72 -28.55
N GLY A 285 -21.21 -1.37 -29.40
CA GLY A 285 -22.30 -0.68 -30.12
C GLY A 285 -21.73 0.55 -30.86
N SER A 286 -22.33 1.71 -30.62
CA SER A 286 -21.86 3.00 -31.18
C SER A 286 -20.81 3.73 -30.32
N ARG A 287 -20.28 3.11 -29.28
CA ARG A 287 -19.31 3.74 -28.37
C ARG A 287 -17.90 3.74 -28.95
N GLN A 288 -17.15 4.80 -28.70
CA GLN A 288 -15.76 4.92 -29.14
C GLN A 288 -14.81 4.32 -28.11
N VAL A 289 -13.75 3.70 -28.60
CA VAL A 289 -12.61 3.24 -27.82
C VAL A 289 -11.59 4.37 -27.73
N THR A 290 -10.97 4.53 -26.57
CA THR A 290 -9.87 5.47 -26.34
C THR A 290 -8.58 4.65 -26.20
N ARG A 291 -7.49 5.08 -26.82
CA ARG A 291 -6.18 4.48 -26.68
C ARG A 291 -5.62 4.73 -25.27
N GLY A 292 -4.68 3.92 -24.84
CA GLY A 292 -4.00 4.07 -23.55
C GLY A 292 -3.33 5.43 -23.35
N ASP A 293 -2.92 6.11 -24.43
CA ASP A 293 -2.40 7.47 -24.42
C ASP A 293 -3.50 8.56 -24.29
N GLY A 294 -4.76 8.18 -24.21
CA GLY A 294 -5.92 9.07 -24.06
C GLY A 294 -6.50 9.59 -25.35
N VAL A 295 -5.96 9.19 -26.51
CA VAL A 295 -6.48 9.57 -27.84
C VAL A 295 -7.68 8.69 -28.20
N ALA A 296 -8.79 9.31 -28.62
CA ALA A 296 -9.93 8.55 -29.13
C ALA A 296 -9.57 7.90 -30.48
N LEU A 297 -9.84 6.59 -30.62
CA LEU A 297 -9.75 5.94 -31.92
C LEU A 297 -10.91 6.45 -32.80
N ALA A 298 -10.59 6.83 -34.03
CA ALA A 298 -11.63 7.10 -35.02
C ALA A 298 -12.49 5.87 -35.20
N ALA A 299 -13.81 6.06 -35.26
CA ALA A 299 -14.79 4.99 -35.48
C ALA A 299 -14.65 4.35 -36.84
#